data_e7fbb6be1a68c64cf6dd7aef191b67c7
#
_entry.id   e7fbb6be1a68c64cf6dd7aef191b67c7
#
_cell.length_a   1.000
_cell.length_b   1.000
_cell.length_c   1.000
_cell.angle_alpha   90.00
_cell.angle_beta   90.00
_cell.angle_gamma   90.00
#
_symmetry.space_group_name_H-M   'P 1'
#
loop_
_entity.id
_entity.type
_entity.pdbx_description
1 polymer ?
#
loop_
_entity_poly.entity_id
_entity_poly.type
_entity_poly.pdbx_seq_one_letter_code
_entity_poly.pdbx_strand_id
1 'polypeptide(L)'
;MTVQNKEKFFYSSGAIANGVKTDAFTFFLLFFYSNVIGLTPGLASLAIFIALLVDAFTDPLMGVISDRTKHSLGRRHPYFLLGMIPMSLSYFMLFSIQTSWELSQQLLFLWMLTFTMLTRLGMTIFEVPHRSLGSEMSRSYTERTSIFAAREMLGWLGGLFNAFLAYTIFFKDT
;
A
#
# COMPACT_ATOMS: atom_id res chain seq x y z
N MET A 1 -15.91 -16.91 21.49
CA MET A 1 -16.29 -15.48 21.58
C MET A 1 -16.49 -15.00 20.16
N THR A 2 -17.65 -14.45 19.88
CA THR A 2 -17.94 -13.85 18.55
C THR A 2 -17.41 -12.42 18.56
N VAL A 3 -16.62 -12.06 17.52
CA VAL A 3 -16.09 -10.71 17.34
C VAL A 3 -17.24 -9.77 17.02
N GLN A 4 -17.32 -8.63 17.71
CA GLN A 4 -18.39 -7.67 17.48
C GLN A 4 -18.28 -7.06 16.07
N ASN A 5 -19.41 -6.74 15.44
CA ASN A 5 -19.43 -6.13 14.10
C ASN A 5 -18.66 -4.80 14.05
N LYS A 6 -18.65 -4.06 15.16
CA LYS A 6 -17.90 -2.82 15.31
C LYS A 6 -16.39 -3.05 15.21
N GLU A 7 -15.87 -4.08 15.87
CA GLU A 7 -14.45 -4.44 15.84
C GLU A 7 -14.04 -4.91 14.44
N LYS A 8 -14.88 -5.71 13.77
CA LYS A 8 -14.68 -6.12 12.38
C LYS A 8 -14.60 -4.92 11.45
N PHE A 9 -15.49 -3.95 11.61
CA PHE A 9 -15.51 -2.75 10.78
C PHE A 9 -14.25 -1.91 10.99
N PHE A 10 -13.85 -1.62 12.22
CA PHE A 10 -12.64 -0.85 12.49
C PHE A 10 -11.37 -1.55 11.99
N TYR A 11 -11.27 -2.86 12.18
CA TYR A 11 -10.17 -3.63 11.61
C TYR A 11 -10.17 -3.54 10.07
N SER A 12 -11.30 -3.76 9.45
CA SER A 12 -11.44 -3.81 7.99
C SER A 12 -11.23 -2.44 7.32
N SER A 13 -11.51 -1.34 8.02
CA SER A 13 -11.30 0.02 7.48
C SER A 13 -9.83 0.31 7.14
N GLY A 14 -8.88 -0.30 7.85
CA GLY A 14 -7.45 -0.21 7.51
C GLY A 14 -7.10 -0.77 6.13
N ALA A 15 -7.94 -1.62 5.55
CA ALA A 15 -7.73 -2.18 4.21
C ALA A 15 -8.06 -1.19 3.08
N ILE A 16 -8.81 -0.11 3.36
CA ILE A 16 -9.13 0.92 2.35
C ILE A 16 -7.85 1.53 1.78
N ALA A 17 -6.91 1.90 2.65
CA ALA A 17 -5.62 2.45 2.23
C ALA A 17 -4.81 1.47 1.36
N ASN A 18 -4.90 0.16 1.68
CA ASN A 18 -4.27 -0.87 0.86
C ASN A 18 -4.92 -0.98 -0.53
N GLY A 19 -6.24 -0.90 -0.62
CA GLY A 19 -6.98 -0.90 -1.89
C GLY A 19 -6.58 0.28 -2.77
N VAL A 20 -6.63 1.50 -2.23
CA VAL A 20 -6.18 2.72 -2.92
C VAL A 20 -4.77 2.58 -3.47
N LYS A 21 -3.82 2.15 -2.62
CA LYS A 21 -2.43 1.95 -3.04
C LYS A 21 -2.31 0.88 -4.12
N THR A 22 -2.96 -0.26 -3.96
CA THR A 22 -2.85 -1.38 -4.90
C THR A 22 -3.32 -0.99 -6.30
N ASP A 23 -4.46 -0.29 -6.40
CA ASP A 23 -4.97 0.21 -7.68
C ASP A 23 -4.05 1.25 -8.29
N ALA A 24 -3.55 2.20 -7.48
CA ALA A 24 -2.63 3.20 -7.97
C ALA A 24 -1.35 2.58 -8.52
N PHE A 25 -0.79 1.58 -7.85
CA PHE A 25 0.43 0.89 -8.31
C PHE A 25 0.18 -0.04 -9.49
N THR A 26 -0.99 -0.65 -9.58
CA THR A 26 -1.32 -1.61 -10.65
C THR A 26 -1.68 -0.90 -11.96
N PHE A 27 -2.49 0.15 -11.88
CA PHE A 27 -3.08 0.76 -13.08
C PHE A 27 -2.46 2.12 -13.41
N PHE A 28 -2.12 2.93 -12.39
CA PHE A 28 -1.77 4.32 -12.63
C PHE A 28 -0.26 4.60 -12.60
N LEU A 29 0.53 3.87 -11.81
CA LEU A 29 1.95 4.18 -11.63
C LEU A 29 2.74 4.11 -12.94
N LEU A 30 2.64 3.01 -13.66
CA LEU A 30 3.34 2.82 -14.93
C LEU A 30 2.84 3.83 -15.96
N PHE A 31 1.52 4.02 -16.07
CA PHE A 31 0.92 4.96 -16.98
C PHE A 31 1.37 6.40 -16.70
N PHE A 32 1.31 6.83 -15.45
CA PHE A 32 1.70 8.17 -15.03
C PHE A 32 3.15 8.47 -15.38
N TYR A 33 4.07 7.59 -14.99
CA TYR A 33 5.49 7.82 -15.27
C TYR A 33 5.84 7.72 -16.73
N SER A 34 5.22 6.83 -17.49
CA SER A 34 5.54 6.65 -18.92
C SER A 34 4.84 7.65 -19.83
N ASN A 35 3.56 7.95 -19.59
CA ASN A 35 2.77 8.76 -20.53
C ASN A 35 2.64 10.22 -20.09
N VAL A 36 2.69 10.51 -18.78
CA VAL A 36 2.55 11.88 -18.28
C VAL A 36 3.92 12.51 -18.02
N ILE A 37 4.79 11.80 -17.30
CA ILE A 37 6.12 12.33 -16.93
C ILE A 37 7.17 12.12 -18.01
N GLY A 38 6.99 11.13 -18.90
CA GLY A 38 7.90 10.87 -20.01
C GLY A 38 9.11 9.99 -19.66
N LEU A 39 9.04 9.21 -18.57
CA LEU A 39 10.04 8.18 -18.28
C LEU A 39 9.87 7.02 -19.26
N THR A 40 10.98 6.52 -19.82
CA THR A 40 10.91 5.38 -20.74
C THR A 40 10.26 4.15 -20.04
N PRO A 41 9.30 3.47 -20.72
CA PRO A 41 8.55 2.36 -20.12
C PRO A 41 9.44 1.24 -19.57
N GLY A 42 10.59 1.00 -20.20
CA GLY A 42 11.58 0.01 -19.73
C GLY A 42 12.16 0.36 -18.36
N LEU A 43 12.52 1.64 -18.14
CA LEU A 43 13.02 2.10 -16.83
C LEU A 43 11.90 2.09 -15.78
N ALA A 44 10.70 2.52 -16.14
CA ALA A 44 9.55 2.47 -15.22
C ALA A 44 9.23 1.04 -14.78
N SER A 45 9.20 0.09 -15.71
CA SER A 45 9.00 -1.34 -15.42
C SER A 45 10.13 -1.92 -14.56
N LEU A 46 11.37 -1.51 -14.81
CA LEU A 46 12.53 -1.94 -14.02
C LEU A 46 12.43 -1.44 -12.57
N ALA A 47 12.01 -0.18 -12.36
CA ALA A 47 11.80 0.36 -11.02
C ALA A 47 10.73 -0.44 -10.24
N ILE A 48 9.61 -0.77 -10.89
CA ILE A 48 8.55 -1.59 -10.30
C ILE A 48 9.07 -3.00 -9.98
N PHE A 49 9.81 -3.61 -10.89
CA PHE A 49 10.39 -4.94 -10.72
C PHE A 49 11.35 -5.01 -9.53
N ILE A 50 12.27 -4.04 -9.41
CA ILE A 50 13.19 -3.95 -8.26
C ILE A 50 12.41 -3.82 -6.95
N ALA A 51 11.38 -2.98 -6.91
CA ALA A 51 10.56 -2.79 -5.73
C ALA A 51 9.82 -4.09 -5.34
N LEU A 52 9.30 -4.86 -6.31
CA LEU A 52 8.69 -6.17 -6.06
C LEU A 52 9.69 -7.19 -5.51
N LEU A 53 10.92 -7.19 -6.01
CA LEU A 53 11.97 -8.05 -5.46
C LEU A 53 12.26 -7.73 -3.99
N VAL A 54 12.28 -6.45 -3.63
CA VAL A 54 12.49 -6.02 -2.23
C VAL A 54 11.33 -6.49 -1.35
N ASP A 55 10.08 -6.38 -1.81
CA ASP A 55 8.91 -6.88 -1.06
C ASP A 55 9.03 -8.38 -0.77
N ALA A 56 9.51 -9.18 -1.72
CA ALA A 56 9.65 -10.63 -1.55
C ALA A 56 10.55 -11.01 -0.35
N PHE A 57 11.50 -10.14 0.01
CA PHE A 57 12.35 -10.32 1.18
C PHE A 57 11.82 -9.62 2.43
N THR A 58 11.26 -8.43 2.27
CA THR A 58 10.85 -7.60 3.41
C THR A 58 9.55 -8.08 4.04
N ASP A 59 8.62 -8.66 3.30
CA ASP A 59 7.36 -9.17 3.83
C ASP A 59 7.55 -10.32 4.83
N PRO A 60 8.30 -11.40 4.53
CA PRO A 60 8.61 -12.44 5.50
C PRO A 60 9.39 -11.92 6.70
N LEU A 61 10.36 -11.02 6.46
CA LEU A 61 11.17 -10.43 7.51
C LEU A 61 10.30 -9.63 8.49
N MET A 62 9.39 -8.82 7.98
CA MET A 62 8.46 -8.04 8.79
C MET A 62 7.51 -8.94 9.59
N GLY A 63 7.08 -10.08 9.03
CA GLY A 63 6.32 -11.10 9.73
C GLY A 63 7.06 -11.58 10.98
N VAL A 64 8.32 -12.01 10.83
CA VAL A 64 9.16 -12.47 11.94
C VAL A 64 9.41 -11.38 12.97
N ILE A 65 9.69 -10.14 12.53
CA ILE A 65 9.94 -9.00 13.43
C ILE A 65 8.69 -8.71 14.26
N SER A 66 7.54 -8.58 13.61
CA SER A 66 6.29 -8.24 14.31
C SER A 66 5.84 -9.32 15.28
N ASP A 67 6.10 -10.60 14.97
CA ASP A 67 5.75 -11.72 15.86
C ASP A 67 6.62 -11.79 17.11
N ARG A 68 7.87 -11.35 17.04
CA ARG A 68 8.82 -11.35 18.17
C ARG A 68 8.77 -10.08 19.02
N THR A 69 8.07 -9.06 18.57
CA THR A 69 8.02 -7.77 19.28
C THR A 69 7.25 -7.88 20.59
N LYS A 70 7.82 -7.27 21.64
CA LYS A 70 7.20 -7.10 22.95
C LYS A 70 7.06 -5.61 23.23
N HIS A 71 5.83 -5.08 23.19
CA HIS A 71 5.57 -3.67 23.41
C HIS A 71 4.34 -3.47 24.30
N SER A 72 4.31 -2.36 25.07
CA SER A 72 3.22 -2.03 26.00
C SER A 72 1.86 -1.82 25.32
N LEU A 73 1.85 -1.34 24.07
CA LEU A 73 0.65 -1.14 23.24
C LEU A 73 0.19 -2.42 22.51
N GLY A 74 0.83 -3.55 22.82
CA GLY A 74 0.62 -4.79 22.10
C GLY A 74 1.66 -5.03 21.01
N ARG A 75 1.75 -6.28 20.57
CA ARG A 75 2.80 -6.78 19.69
C ARG A 75 2.83 -6.11 18.31
N ARG A 76 1.66 -5.72 17.76
CA ARG A 76 1.50 -5.27 16.36
C ARG A 76 1.15 -3.80 16.21
N HIS A 77 0.56 -3.15 17.21
CA HIS A 77 0.10 -1.75 17.14
C HIS A 77 1.19 -0.71 16.84
N PRO A 78 2.44 -0.83 17.33
CA PRO A 78 3.49 0.15 17.02
C PRO A 78 3.78 0.26 15.53
N TYR A 79 3.65 -0.85 14.80
CA TYR A 79 3.94 -0.90 13.36
C TYR A 79 2.92 -0.16 12.52
N PHE A 80 1.67 0.00 13.00
CA PHE A 80 0.67 0.78 12.29
C PHE A 80 1.07 2.26 12.18
N LEU A 81 1.55 2.84 13.27
CA LEU A 81 2.03 4.23 13.26
C LEU A 81 3.34 4.37 12.49
N LEU A 82 4.28 3.43 12.70
CA LEU A 82 5.58 3.43 12.02
C LEU A 82 5.45 3.28 10.51
N GLY A 83 4.50 2.47 10.02
CA GLY A 83 4.30 2.26 8.58
C GLY A 83 3.48 3.38 7.93
N MET A 84 2.49 3.93 8.62
CA MET A 84 1.54 4.90 8.06
C MET A 84 2.22 6.21 7.62
N ILE A 85 3.12 6.76 8.43
CA ILE A 85 3.77 8.05 8.14
C ILE A 85 4.69 7.95 6.92
N PRO A 86 5.70 7.05 6.87
CA PRO A 86 6.56 6.96 5.71
C PRO A 86 5.82 6.53 4.45
N MET A 87 4.81 5.64 4.56
CA MET A 87 3.97 5.25 3.44
C MET A 87 3.24 6.45 2.83
N SER A 88 2.56 7.26 3.65
CA SER A 88 1.78 8.39 3.16
C SER A 88 2.66 9.48 2.56
N LEU A 89 3.79 9.79 3.19
CA LEU A 89 4.71 10.81 2.70
C LEU A 89 5.37 10.37 1.39
N SER A 90 5.87 9.15 1.32
CA SER A 90 6.51 8.63 0.10
C SER A 90 5.50 8.46 -1.05
N TYR A 91 4.26 8.05 -0.76
CA TYR A 91 3.20 7.99 -1.74
C TYR A 91 2.87 9.38 -2.30
N PHE A 92 2.77 10.40 -1.44
CA PHE A 92 2.57 11.78 -1.88
C PHE A 92 3.74 12.25 -2.76
N MET A 93 5.00 12.01 -2.35
CA MET A 93 6.18 12.38 -3.13
C MET A 93 6.24 11.66 -4.47
N LEU A 94 5.81 10.40 -4.54
CA LEU A 94 5.79 9.60 -5.75
C LEU A 94 4.94 10.25 -6.88
N PHE A 95 3.80 10.83 -6.53
CA PHE A 95 2.89 11.47 -7.48
C PHE A 95 3.00 13.01 -7.53
N SER A 96 3.90 13.63 -6.75
CA SER A 96 4.12 15.08 -6.73
C SER A 96 5.03 15.57 -7.84
N ILE A 97 5.69 14.67 -8.58
CA ILE A 97 6.62 15.04 -9.65
C ILE A 97 5.89 15.75 -10.78
N GLN A 98 6.52 16.80 -11.31
CA GLN A 98 5.95 17.62 -12.39
C GLN A 98 6.85 17.58 -13.63
N THR A 99 6.24 17.59 -14.80
CA THR A 99 6.94 17.66 -16.10
C THR A 99 7.77 18.93 -16.22
N SER A 100 7.35 20.02 -15.57
CA SER A 100 8.06 21.30 -15.56
C SER A 100 9.45 21.25 -14.89
N TRP A 101 9.78 20.20 -14.19
CA TRP A 101 11.10 20.05 -13.55
C TRP A 101 12.18 19.60 -14.54
N GLU A 102 11.83 19.20 -15.75
CA GLU A 102 12.74 18.82 -16.86
C GLU A 102 13.86 17.87 -16.42
N LEU A 103 13.52 16.90 -15.57
CA LEU A 103 14.48 15.96 -15.01
C LEU A 103 14.98 14.97 -16.09
N SER A 104 16.26 14.62 -16.01
CA SER A 104 16.82 13.57 -16.86
C SER A 104 16.17 12.20 -16.60
N GLN A 105 16.21 11.29 -17.59
CA GLN A 105 15.69 9.92 -17.44
C GLN A 105 16.26 9.19 -16.23
N GLN A 106 17.52 9.44 -15.90
CA GLN A 106 18.17 8.83 -14.73
C GLN A 106 17.60 9.36 -13.41
N LEU A 107 17.37 10.68 -13.31
CA LEU A 107 16.78 11.29 -12.11
C LEU A 107 15.32 10.88 -11.95
N LEU A 108 14.55 10.80 -13.03
CA LEU A 108 13.18 10.30 -13.03
C LEU A 108 13.11 8.84 -12.54
N PHE A 109 14.01 8.00 -13.04
CA PHE A 109 14.12 6.61 -12.61
C PHE A 109 14.47 6.49 -11.11
N LEU A 110 15.47 7.24 -10.64
CA LEU A 110 15.87 7.23 -9.23
C LEU A 110 14.76 7.75 -8.32
N TRP A 111 14.06 8.80 -8.74
CA TRP A 111 12.89 9.32 -8.02
C TRP A 111 11.80 8.26 -7.90
N MET A 112 11.38 7.71 -9.03
CA MET A 112 10.36 6.67 -9.08
C MET A 112 10.76 5.46 -8.23
N LEU A 113 11.98 4.95 -8.39
CA LEU A 113 12.49 3.80 -7.66
C LEU A 113 12.50 4.06 -6.15
N THR A 114 13.06 5.19 -5.72
CA THR A 114 13.19 5.55 -4.30
C THR A 114 11.83 5.63 -3.62
N PHE A 115 10.90 6.42 -4.18
CA PHE A 115 9.60 6.61 -3.56
C PHE A 115 8.68 5.40 -3.70
N THR A 116 8.81 4.61 -4.76
CA THR A 116 8.13 3.32 -4.87
C THR A 116 8.60 2.36 -3.78
N MET A 117 9.92 2.23 -3.57
CA MET A 117 10.47 1.38 -2.51
C MET A 117 10.06 1.84 -1.12
N LEU A 118 10.16 3.14 -0.82
CA LEU A 118 9.75 3.68 0.48
C LEU A 118 8.25 3.47 0.75
N THR A 119 7.39 3.68 -0.24
CA THR A 119 5.96 3.42 -0.11
C THR A 119 5.68 1.95 0.17
N ARG A 120 6.33 1.04 -0.56
CA ARG A 120 6.18 -0.41 -0.36
C ARG A 120 6.70 -0.86 0.98
N LEU A 121 7.89 -0.41 1.40
CA LEU A 121 8.42 -0.70 2.74
C LEU A 121 7.50 -0.20 3.85
N GLY A 122 7.01 1.03 3.75
CA GLY A 122 6.03 1.56 4.70
C GLY A 122 4.75 0.70 4.74
N MET A 123 4.31 0.22 3.56
CA MET A 123 3.15 -0.66 3.44
C MET A 123 3.40 -2.03 4.05
N THR A 124 4.56 -2.65 3.82
CA THR A 124 4.96 -3.91 4.43
C THR A 124 4.96 -3.81 5.98
N ILE A 125 5.50 -2.71 6.52
CA ILE A 125 5.51 -2.44 7.96
C ILE A 125 4.09 -2.32 8.53
N PHE A 126 3.15 -1.77 7.78
CA PHE A 126 1.74 -1.66 8.18
C PHE A 126 0.94 -2.94 7.92
N GLU A 127 0.99 -3.46 6.69
CA GLU A 127 0.06 -4.48 6.18
C GLU A 127 0.33 -5.86 6.76
N VAL A 128 1.60 -6.27 6.91
CA VAL A 128 1.95 -7.60 7.41
C VAL A 128 1.46 -7.79 8.85
N PRO A 129 1.72 -6.87 9.82
CA PRO A 129 1.15 -6.97 11.14
C PRO A 129 -0.37 -6.82 11.17
N HIS A 130 -0.95 -6.00 10.29
CA HIS A 130 -2.39 -5.80 10.20
C HIS A 130 -3.11 -7.07 9.77
N ARG A 131 -2.64 -7.77 8.73
CA ARG A 131 -3.19 -9.06 8.29
C ARG A 131 -3.09 -10.12 9.38
N SER A 132 -1.96 -10.18 10.04
CA SER A 132 -1.74 -11.13 11.12
C SER A 132 -2.64 -10.86 12.34
N LEU A 133 -2.96 -9.59 12.63
CA LEU A 133 -3.94 -9.24 13.67
C LEU A 133 -5.32 -9.85 13.37
N GLY A 134 -5.78 -9.78 12.13
CA GLY A 134 -7.07 -10.36 11.72
C GLY A 134 -7.17 -11.86 11.98
N SER A 135 -6.07 -12.61 11.80
CA SER A 135 -6.03 -14.03 12.07
C SER A 135 -6.09 -14.36 13.58
N GLU A 136 -5.71 -13.43 14.45
CA GLU A 136 -5.71 -13.56 15.90
C GLU A 136 -7.05 -13.16 16.57
N MET A 137 -7.89 -12.39 15.85
CA MET A 137 -9.16 -11.87 16.39
C MET A 137 -10.17 -12.97 16.71
N SER A 138 -10.13 -14.13 16.03
CA SER A 138 -11.02 -15.24 16.29
C SER A 138 -10.33 -16.60 16.14
N ARG A 139 -10.75 -17.58 16.96
CA ARG A 139 -10.35 -18.99 16.83
C ARG A 139 -11.25 -19.78 15.87
N SER A 140 -12.45 -19.27 15.56
CA SER A 140 -13.40 -19.91 14.64
C SER A 140 -12.99 -19.66 13.19
N TYR A 141 -12.93 -20.73 12.40
CA TYR A 141 -12.64 -20.66 10.98
C TYR A 141 -13.64 -19.75 10.22
N THR A 142 -14.93 -19.99 10.44
CA THR A 142 -16.02 -19.23 9.80
C THR A 142 -15.93 -17.74 10.12
N GLU A 143 -15.61 -17.41 11.36
CA GLU A 143 -15.51 -16.03 11.81
C GLU A 143 -14.27 -15.33 11.23
N ARG A 144 -13.12 -16.02 11.17
CA ARG A 144 -11.94 -15.52 10.46
C ARG A 144 -12.24 -15.23 8.98
N THR A 145 -12.92 -16.15 8.30
CA THR A 145 -13.33 -15.94 6.91
C THR A 145 -14.21 -14.69 6.77
N SER A 146 -15.16 -14.48 7.68
CA SER A 146 -16.00 -13.27 7.69
C SER A 146 -15.20 -11.99 7.91
N ILE A 147 -14.19 -12.00 8.79
CA ILE A 147 -13.31 -10.85 9.05
C ILE A 147 -12.49 -10.52 7.80
N PHE A 148 -11.87 -11.53 7.18
CA PHE A 148 -11.11 -11.30 5.95
C PHE A 148 -11.98 -10.91 4.76
N ALA A 149 -13.19 -11.47 4.62
CA ALA A 149 -14.14 -11.06 3.59
C ALA A 149 -14.54 -9.58 3.72
N ALA A 150 -14.86 -9.12 4.94
CA ALA A 150 -15.15 -7.71 5.20
C ALA A 150 -13.94 -6.81 4.89
N ARG A 151 -12.74 -7.26 5.25
CA ARG A 151 -11.49 -6.56 4.96
C ARG A 151 -11.25 -6.41 3.46
N GLU A 152 -11.35 -7.49 2.70
CA GLU A 152 -11.18 -7.47 1.24
C GLU A 152 -12.25 -6.62 0.57
N MET A 153 -13.51 -6.70 1.01
CA MET A 153 -14.59 -5.86 0.48
C MET A 153 -14.30 -4.36 0.65
N LEU A 154 -13.86 -3.94 1.83
CA LEU A 154 -13.48 -2.53 2.05
C LEU A 154 -12.22 -2.13 1.27
N GLY A 155 -11.28 -3.03 1.08
CA GLY A 155 -10.12 -2.82 0.22
C GLY A 155 -10.55 -2.56 -1.24
N TRP A 156 -11.40 -3.40 -1.80
CA TRP A 156 -11.94 -3.21 -3.15
C TRP A 156 -12.75 -1.92 -3.30
N LEU A 157 -13.54 -1.55 -2.29
CA LEU A 157 -14.27 -0.26 -2.30
C LEU A 157 -13.29 0.92 -2.30
N GLY A 158 -12.19 0.84 -1.55
CA GLY A 158 -11.12 1.84 -1.59
C GLY A 158 -10.49 1.98 -2.97
N GLY A 159 -10.18 0.87 -3.62
CA GLY A 159 -9.65 0.85 -4.98
C GLY A 159 -10.62 1.45 -6.01
N LEU A 160 -11.88 1.01 -5.99
CA LEU A 160 -12.92 1.56 -6.87
C LEU A 160 -13.11 3.07 -6.66
N PHE A 161 -13.11 3.54 -5.42
CA PHE A 161 -13.19 4.97 -5.13
C PHE A 161 -11.97 5.73 -5.67
N ASN A 162 -10.77 5.19 -5.54
CA ASN A 162 -9.57 5.76 -6.13
C ASN A 162 -9.65 5.83 -7.66
N ALA A 163 -10.08 4.75 -8.32
CA ALA A 163 -10.27 4.72 -9.77
C ALA A 163 -11.31 5.74 -10.24
N PHE A 164 -12.43 5.86 -9.50
CA PHE A 164 -13.46 6.87 -9.79
C PHE A 164 -12.93 8.30 -9.66
N LEU A 165 -12.19 8.60 -8.60
CA LEU A 165 -11.57 9.92 -8.43
C LEU A 165 -10.53 10.20 -9.50
N ALA A 166 -9.68 9.24 -9.82
CA ALA A 166 -8.68 9.39 -10.88
C ALA A 166 -9.35 9.70 -12.22
N TYR A 167 -10.40 8.96 -12.58
CA TYR A 167 -11.13 9.18 -13.81
C TYR A 167 -11.84 10.55 -13.86
N THR A 168 -12.49 10.95 -12.78
CA THR A 168 -13.25 12.20 -12.74
C THR A 168 -12.38 13.46 -12.65
N ILE A 169 -11.18 13.36 -12.06
CA ILE A 169 -10.30 14.51 -11.85
C ILE A 169 -9.26 14.60 -12.97
N PHE A 170 -8.61 13.49 -13.35
CA PHE A 170 -7.48 13.50 -14.27
C PHE A 170 -7.84 13.23 -15.73
N PHE A 171 -8.94 12.51 -16.00
CA PHE A 171 -9.34 12.14 -17.37
C PHE A 171 -10.60 12.85 -17.84
N LYS A 172 -11.07 13.88 -17.15
CA LYS A 172 -12.29 14.61 -17.52
C LYS A 172 -12.15 15.42 -18.79
N ASP A 173 -10.93 15.84 -19.14
CA ASP A 173 -10.64 16.75 -20.25
C ASP A 173 -9.86 16.07 -21.39
N THR A 174 -9.80 14.75 -21.41
CA THR A 174 -9.26 13.95 -22.51
C THR A 174 -10.37 13.26 -23.30
#